data_57fb7dc8c64a6c929dacaa317599fedc
#
_entry.id   57fb7dc8c64a6c929dacaa317599fedc
#
_cell.length_a   1.000
_cell.length_b   1.000
_cell.length_c   1.000
_cell.angle_alpha   90.00
_cell.angle_beta   90.00
_cell.angle_gamma   90.00
#
_symmetry.space_group_name_H-M   'P 1'
#
loop_
_entity.id
_entity.type
_entity.pdbx_description
1 polymer ?
#
loop_
_entity_poly.entity_id
_entity_poly.type
_entity_poly.pdbx_seq_one_letter_code
_entity_poly.pdbx_strand_id
1 'polypeptide(L)'
;MAVKIRLARRGRKKLAMFDVVVADARAPRDGRFIEKIGTYNPLTNPASIVLDDQKAFEWLMKGAQPTDTLRAMLSYRGVMLRKHLQIGVIKGALTQEQADAKLQEWITSKEAKIQGKRDNLTKSKEEAARARKAAESKVREARAEAIRKKADASNAEAAPAAGETEAAAEPQA
;
A
#
# COMPACT_ATOMS: atom_id res chain seq x y z
N MET A 1 -8.07 -35.95 11.17
CA MET A 1 -7.82 -35.21 9.90
C MET A 1 -7.10 -33.90 10.24
N ALA A 2 -6.09 -33.50 9.45
CA ALA A 2 -5.33 -32.29 9.73
C ALA A 2 -6.07 -31.08 9.12
N VAL A 3 -6.48 -30.14 9.95
CA VAL A 3 -7.05 -28.85 9.53
C VAL A 3 -5.93 -27.84 9.36
N LYS A 4 -5.92 -27.11 8.25
CA LYS A 4 -4.93 -26.07 7.96
C LYS A 4 -5.58 -24.71 7.80
N ILE A 5 -4.89 -23.69 8.28
CA ILE A 5 -5.21 -22.28 7.96
C ILE A 5 -4.31 -21.90 6.79
N ARG A 6 -4.91 -21.51 5.66
CA ARG A 6 -4.19 -21.24 4.41
C ARG A 6 -4.81 -20.13 3.60
N LEU A 7 -4.07 -19.65 2.59
CA LEU A 7 -4.55 -18.68 1.63
C LEU A 7 -5.27 -19.39 0.47
N ALA A 8 -6.50 -18.97 0.18
CA ALA A 8 -7.20 -19.30 -1.05
C ALA A 8 -7.13 -18.10 -1.99
N ARG A 9 -6.79 -18.31 -3.26
CA ARG A 9 -6.66 -17.23 -4.23
C ARG A 9 -8.03 -16.78 -4.71
N ARG A 10 -8.21 -15.44 -4.76
CA ARG A 10 -9.38 -14.75 -5.32
C ARG A 10 -8.90 -13.63 -6.26
N GLY A 11 -9.85 -12.86 -6.78
CA GLY A 11 -9.57 -11.78 -7.72
C GLY A 11 -9.39 -12.27 -9.15
N ARG A 12 -8.95 -11.38 -10.01
CA ARG A 12 -8.77 -11.63 -11.45
C ARG A 12 -7.30 -11.72 -11.85
N LYS A 13 -7.02 -11.94 -13.14
CA LYS A 13 -5.67 -11.93 -13.72
C LYS A 13 -4.99 -10.59 -13.42
N LYS A 14 -3.74 -10.62 -12.95
CA LYS A 14 -2.92 -9.47 -12.50
C LYS A 14 -3.39 -8.73 -11.23
N LEU A 15 -4.58 -9.03 -10.68
CA LEU A 15 -5.12 -8.46 -9.45
C LEU A 15 -5.43 -9.59 -8.46
N ALA A 16 -4.38 -10.19 -7.90
CA ALA A 16 -4.53 -11.28 -6.95
C ALA A 16 -4.94 -10.73 -5.58
N MET A 17 -6.05 -11.23 -5.06
CA MET A 17 -6.46 -11.11 -3.66
C MET A 17 -6.53 -12.51 -3.05
N PHE A 18 -6.41 -12.57 -1.74
CA PHE A 18 -6.42 -13.86 -1.04
C PHE A 18 -7.41 -13.82 0.11
N ASP A 19 -8.18 -14.90 0.23
CA ASP A 19 -8.97 -15.18 1.42
C ASP A 19 -8.14 -16.03 2.39
N VAL A 20 -8.18 -15.68 3.66
CA VAL A 20 -7.63 -16.50 4.74
C VAL A 20 -8.71 -17.47 5.16
N VAL A 21 -8.49 -18.74 4.93
CA VAL A 21 -9.50 -19.79 5.15
C VAL A 21 -8.97 -20.94 5.99
N VAL A 22 -9.87 -21.55 6.72
CA VAL A 22 -9.66 -22.82 7.41
C VAL A 22 -10.19 -23.92 6.50
N ALA A 23 -9.35 -24.88 6.17
CA ALA A 23 -9.72 -25.97 5.28
C ALA A 23 -9.04 -27.28 5.67
N ASP A 24 -9.59 -28.40 5.23
CA ASP A 24 -8.90 -29.69 5.30
C ASP A 24 -7.61 -29.66 4.49
N ALA A 25 -6.57 -30.30 5.01
CA ALA A 25 -5.26 -30.39 4.37
C ALA A 25 -5.31 -31.02 2.96
N ARG A 26 -6.26 -31.91 2.71
CA ARG A 26 -6.46 -32.62 1.45
C ARG A 26 -7.27 -31.83 0.41
N ALA A 27 -8.04 -30.81 0.85
CA ALA A 27 -8.84 -30.03 -0.06
C ALA A 27 -7.97 -29.20 -1.02
N PRO A 28 -8.35 -29.00 -2.29
CA PRO A 28 -7.64 -28.15 -3.23
C PRO A 28 -7.56 -26.69 -2.72
N ARG A 29 -6.56 -25.93 -3.17
CA ARG A 29 -6.28 -24.56 -2.67
C ARG A 29 -7.50 -23.64 -2.67
N ASP A 30 -8.23 -23.59 -3.77
CA ASP A 30 -9.37 -22.70 -4.01
C ASP A 30 -10.72 -23.42 -3.91
N GLY A 31 -10.70 -24.66 -3.39
CA GLY A 31 -11.87 -25.49 -3.22
C GLY A 31 -12.69 -25.20 -1.96
N ARG A 32 -13.45 -26.21 -1.51
CA ARG A 32 -14.28 -26.10 -0.32
C ARG A 32 -13.43 -25.81 0.92
N PHE A 33 -13.83 -24.85 1.71
CA PHE A 33 -13.25 -24.50 3.00
C PHE A 33 -14.31 -24.61 4.11
N ILE A 34 -13.86 -24.70 5.35
CA ILE A 34 -14.72 -24.82 6.53
C ILE A 34 -15.22 -23.43 6.93
N GLU A 35 -14.27 -22.47 7.08
CA GLU A 35 -14.57 -21.11 7.51
C GLU A 35 -13.59 -20.11 6.88
N LYS A 36 -14.09 -18.91 6.58
CA LYS A 36 -13.27 -17.77 6.17
C LYS A 36 -12.99 -16.90 7.40
N ILE A 37 -11.71 -16.66 7.67
CA ILE A 37 -11.24 -15.84 8.80
C ILE A 37 -10.96 -14.40 8.40
N GLY A 38 -10.60 -14.16 7.12
CA GLY A 38 -10.25 -12.82 6.70
C GLY A 38 -9.83 -12.71 5.25
N THR A 39 -9.22 -11.57 4.92
CA THR A 39 -8.72 -11.26 3.58
C THR A 39 -7.31 -10.67 3.64
N TYR A 40 -6.52 -10.97 2.61
CA TYR A 40 -5.18 -10.45 2.41
C TYR A 40 -5.05 -9.82 1.03
N ASN A 41 -4.65 -8.56 0.99
CA ASN A 41 -4.38 -7.83 -0.24
C ASN A 41 -2.89 -7.44 -0.30
N PRO A 42 -2.08 -8.07 -1.16
CA PRO A 42 -0.67 -7.76 -1.33
C PRO A 42 -0.39 -6.54 -2.21
N LEU A 43 -1.41 -6.02 -2.92
CA LEU A 43 -1.22 -4.95 -3.91
C LEU A 43 -1.06 -3.56 -3.29
N THR A 44 -1.43 -3.42 -2.03
CA THR A 44 -1.27 -2.17 -1.28
C THR A 44 0.10 -2.10 -0.60
N ASN A 45 0.66 -0.91 -0.44
CA ASN A 45 1.88 -0.70 0.31
C ASN A 45 1.63 0.27 1.47
N PRO A 46 1.65 -0.21 2.71
CA PRO A 46 1.83 -1.59 3.18
C PRO A 46 0.66 -2.52 2.81
N ALA A 47 0.93 -3.83 2.72
CA ALA A 47 -0.07 -4.84 2.41
C ALA A 47 -1.23 -4.82 3.43
N SER A 48 -2.46 -4.92 2.93
CA SER A 48 -3.66 -4.90 3.78
C SER A 48 -3.98 -6.31 4.28
N ILE A 49 -4.04 -6.47 5.59
CA ILE A 49 -4.35 -7.73 6.27
C ILE A 49 -5.57 -7.47 7.16
N VAL A 50 -6.73 -7.98 6.76
CA VAL A 50 -7.96 -7.93 7.54
C VAL A 50 -8.23 -9.33 8.06
N LEU A 51 -8.09 -9.53 9.38
CA LEU A 51 -8.26 -10.83 10.03
C LEU A 51 -9.18 -10.68 11.24
N ASP A 52 -10.02 -11.70 11.44
CA ASP A 52 -10.72 -11.92 12.70
C ASP A 52 -9.77 -12.67 13.65
N ASP A 53 -9.12 -11.90 14.53
CA ASP A 53 -8.09 -12.41 15.43
C ASP A 53 -8.68 -13.41 16.45
N GLN A 54 -9.97 -13.27 16.81
CA GLN A 54 -10.64 -14.18 17.73
C GLN A 54 -10.87 -15.55 17.12
N LYS A 55 -11.43 -15.59 15.91
CA LYS A 55 -11.63 -16.86 15.18
C LYS A 55 -10.32 -17.54 14.85
N ALA A 56 -9.31 -16.77 14.43
CA ALA A 56 -7.97 -17.32 14.20
C ALA A 56 -7.38 -17.96 15.45
N PHE A 57 -7.53 -17.32 16.60
CA PHE A 57 -7.08 -17.85 17.89
C PHE A 57 -7.81 -19.14 18.25
N GLU A 58 -9.13 -19.18 18.15
CA GLU A 58 -9.93 -20.38 18.45
C GLU A 58 -9.53 -21.59 17.60
N TRP A 59 -9.35 -21.39 16.29
CA TRP A 59 -8.90 -22.45 15.40
C TRP A 59 -7.49 -22.92 15.74
N LEU A 60 -6.58 -22.02 16.13
CA LEU A 60 -5.25 -22.39 16.58
C LEU A 60 -5.26 -23.19 17.88
N MET A 61 -6.18 -22.88 18.82
CA MET A 61 -6.36 -23.64 20.05
C MET A 61 -6.98 -25.02 19.79
N LYS A 62 -7.88 -25.13 18.82
CA LYS A 62 -8.44 -26.42 18.33
C LYS A 62 -7.40 -27.28 17.57
N GLY A 63 -6.19 -26.75 17.34
CA GLY A 63 -5.09 -27.49 16.71
C GLY A 63 -4.93 -27.30 15.20
N ALA A 64 -5.62 -26.31 14.60
CA ALA A 64 -5.39 -25.98 13.20
C ALA A 64 -3.95 -25.49 12.97
N GLN A 65 -3.31 -25.98 11.89
CA GLN A 65 -1.94 -25.67 11.55
C GLN A 65 -1.89 -24.55 10.49
N PRO A 66 -1.32 -23.37 10.78
CA PRO A 66 -1.13 -22.34 9.77
C PRO A 66 -0.01 -22.70 8.80
N THR A 67 -0.14 -22.33 7.54
CA THR A 67 0.98 -22.32 6.58
C THR A 67 2.01 -21.28 6.98
N ASP A 68 3.25 -21.37 6.48
CA ASP A 68 4.35 -20.47 6.88
C ASP A 68 4.01 -18.99 6.62
N THR A 69 3.45 -18.69 5.47
CA THR A 69 2.99 -17.33 5.15
C THR A 69 1.96 -16.81 6.14
N LEU A 70 0.96 -17.62 6.49
CA LEU A 70 -0.06 -17.23 7.47
C LEU A 70 0.48 -17.18 8.88
N ARG A 71 1.43 -18.04 9.23
CA ARG A 71 2.12 -17.98 10.52
C ARG A 71 2.82 -16.63 10.71
N ALA A 72 3.47 -16.11 9.66
CA ALA A 72 4.06 -14.77 9.68
C ALA A 72 2.99 -13.67 9.84
N MET A 73 1.85 -13.75 9.13
CA MET A 73 0.75 -12.79 9.25
C MET A 73 0.09 -12.83 10.64
N LEU A 74 -0.16 -14.02 11.19
CA LEU A 74 -0.71 -14.20 12.53
C LEU A 74 0.26 -13.72 13.63
N SER A 75 1.56 -13.91 13.41
CA SER A 75 2.58 -13.33 14.28
C SER A 75 2.63 -11.81 14.20
N TYR A 76 2.45 -11.24 13.00
CA TYR A 76 2.36 -9.79 12.81
C TYR A 76 1.16 -9.18 13.55
N ARG A 77 0.03 -9.86 13.59
CA ARG A 77 -1.20 -9.45 14.32
C ARG A 77 -1.17 -9.78 15.81
N GLY A 78 -0.20 -10.57 16.29
CA GLY A 78 -0.07 -10.95 17.70
C GLY A 78 -0.86 -12.21 18.11
N VAL A 79 -1.59 -12.84 17.18
CA VAL A 79 -2.40 -14.04 17.48
C VAL A 79 -1.53 -15.22 17.94
N MET A 80 -0.33 -15.36 17.37
CA MET A 80 0.61 -16.40 17.79
C MET A 80 1.14 -16.17 19.22
N LEU A 81 1.37 -14.92 19.60
CA LEU A 81 1.76 -14.55 20.96
C LEU A 81 0.62 -14.83 21.93
N ARG A 82 -0.62 -14.43 21.59
CA ARG A 82 -1.82 -14.74 22.39
C ARG A 82 -1.96 -16.23 22.66
N LYS A 83 -1.78 -17.06 21.61
CA LYS A 83 -1.77 -18.52 21.77
C LYS A 83 -0.70 -18.99 22.76
N HIS A 84 0.52 -18.47 22.65
CA HIS A 84 1.63 -18.84 23.54
C HIS A 84 1.33 -18.47 24.99
N LEU A 85 0.85 -17.26 25.24
CA LEU A 85 0.46 -16.79 26.58
C LEU A 85 -0.67 -17.64 27.17
N GLN A 86 -1.69 -17.96 26.38
CA GLN A 86 -2.80 -18.78 26.84
C GLN A 86 -2.37 -20.21 27.17
N ILE A 87 -1.44 -20.79 26.42
CA ILE A 87 -0.84 -22.09 26.79
C ILE A 87 -0.06 -21.98 28.11
N GLY A 88 0.60 -20.85 28.36
CA GLY A 88 1.27 -20.55 29.62
C GLY A 88 0.30 -20.49 30.82
N VAL A 89 -0.87 -19.90 30.63
CA VAL A 89 -1.95 -19.87 31.63
C VAL A 89 -2.48 -21.28 31.91
N ILE A 90 -2.77 -22.06 30.86
CA ILE A 90 -3.25 -23.44 31.00
C ILE A 90 -2.24 -24.31 31.75
N LYS A 91 -0.94 -24.09 31.56
CA LYS A 91 0.14 -24.79 32.28
C LYS A 91 0.42 -24.26 33.67
N GLY A 92 -0.28 -23.20 34.12
CA GLY A 92 -0.10 -22.58 35.44
C GLY A 92 1.18 -21.74 35.58
N ALA A 93 1.88 -21.43 34.48
CA ALA A 93 3.11 -20.62 34.52
C ALA A 93 2.84 -19.11 34.61
N LEU A 94 1.65 -18.66 34.21
CA LEU A 94 1.22 -17.25 34.19
C LEU A 94 -0.22 -17.14 34.69
N THR A 95 -0.56 -16.01 35.33
CA THR A 95 -1.96 -15.66 35.58
C THR A 95 -2.58 -15.05 34.32
N GLN A 96 -3.92 -15.10 34.22
CA GLN A 96 -4.64 -14.55 33.07
C GLN A 96 -4.37 -13.03 32.92
N GLU A 97 -4.37 -12.30 34.03
CA GLU A 97 -4.08 -10.86 34.04
C GLU A 97 -2.70 -10.52 33.52
N GLN A 98 -1.69 -11.28 33.90
CA GLN A 98 -0.32 -11.11 33.39
C GLN A 98 -0.21 -11.41 31.89
N ALA A 99 -0.95 -12.40 31.41
CA ALA A 99 -0.98 -12.75 29.99
C ALA A 99 -1.62 -11.61 29.17
N ASP A 100 -2.74 -11.08 29.65
CA ASP A 100 -3.45 -10.00 28.98
C ASP A 100 -2.63 -8.68 29.01
N ALA A 101 -1.99 -8.35 30.12
CA ALA A 101 -1.09 -7.20 30.22
C ALA A 101 0.07 -7.27 29.23
N LYS A 102 0.77 -8.42 29.14
CA LYS A 102 1.85 -8.64 28.17
C LYS A 102 1.38 -8.57 26.72
N LEU A 103 0.17 -9.05 26.44
CA LEU A 103 -0.41 -8.96 25.11
C LEU A 103 -0.69 -7.49 24.73
N GLN A 104 -1.29 -6.72 25.61
CA GLN A 104 -1.59 -5.30 25.41
C GLN A 104 -0.32 -4.47 25.21
N GLU A 105 0.69 -4.67 26.03
CA GLU A 105 1.99 -4.00 25.90
C GLU A 105 2.63 -4.28 24.52
N TRP A 106 2.57 -5.53 24.09
CA TRP A 106 3.08 -5.91 22.79
C TRP A 106 2.30 -5.26 21.62
N ILE A 107 0.96 -5.24 21.70
CA ILE A 107 0.09 -4.64 20.69
C ILE A 107 0.41 -3.15 20.55
N THR A 108 0.44 -2.39 21.66
CA THR A 108 0.73 -0.95 21.65
C THR A 108 2.11 -0.64 21.07
N SER A 109 3.14 -1.40 21.46
CA SER A 109 4.49 -1.23 20.92
C SER A 109 4.56 -1.53 19.41
N LYS A 110 3.79 -2.50 18.96
CA LYS A 110 3.75 -2.90 17.55
C LYS A 110 2.99 -1.90 16.70
N GLU A 111 1.86 -1.39 17.18
CA GLU A 111 1.07 -0.36 16.51
C GLU A 111 1.86 0.93 16.33
N ALA A 112 2.60 1.36 17.36
CA ALA A 112 3.48 2.51 17.27
C ALA A 112 4.54 2.35 16.16
N LYS A 113 5.16 1.16 16.06
CA LYS A 113 6.13 0.85 14.99
C LYS A 113 5.50 0.82 13.60
N ILE A 114 4.26 0.32 13.48
CA ILE A 114 3.53 0.26 12.22
C ILE A 114 3.15 1.67 11.79
N GLN A 115 2.64 2.49 12.71
CA GLN A 115 2.27 3.87 12.43
C GLN A 115 3.48 4.69 11.99
N GLY A 116 4.61 4.59 12.69
CA GLY A 116 5.85 5.26 12.29
C GLY A 116 6.32 4.89 10.87
N LYS A 117 6.18 3.61 10.48
CA LYS A 117 6.47 3.19 9.09
C LYS A 117 5.51 3.79 8.07
N ARG A 118 4.21 3.86 8.39
CA ARG A 118 3.20 4.49 7.51
C ARG A 118 3.50 5.96 7.32
N ASP A 119 3.79 6.68 8.40
CA ASP A 119 4.10 8.10 8.37
C ASP A 119 5.38 8.40 7.55
N ASN A 120 6.41 7.56 7.70
CA ASN A 120 7.62 7.68 6.87
C ASN A 120 7.34 7.43 5.38
N LEU A 121 6.50 6.44 5.04
CA LEU A 121 6.10 6.18 3.66
C LEU A 121 5.24 7.32 3.06
N THR A 122 4.36 7.93 3.84
CA THR A 122 3.57 9.08 3.39
C THR A 122 4.46 10.29 3.16
N LYS A 123 5.34 10.62 4.11
CA LYS A 123 6.31 11.70 3.99
C LYS A 123 7.21 11.55 2.75
N SER A 124 7.79 10.37 2.56
CA SER A 124 8.65 10.11 1.39
C SER A 124 7.90 10.25 0.05
N LYS A 125 6.64 9.83 -0.01
CA LYS A 125 5.78 10.01 -1.20
C LYS A 125 5.45 11.48 -1.46
N GLU A 126 5.16 12.24 -0.40
CA GLU A 126 4.87 13.67 -0.50
C GLU A 126 6.11 14.46 -0.93
N GLU A 127 7.28 14.16 -0.36
CA GLU A 127 8.56 14.77 -0.74
C GLU A 127 8.90 14.48 -2.21
N ALA A 128 8.75 13.23 -2.64
CA ALA A 128 8.95 12.86 -4.04
C ALA A 128 7.96 13.55 -4.99
N ALA A 129 6.69 13.71 -4.57
CA ALA A 129 5.68 14.42 -5.34
C ALA A 129 5.98 15.93 -5.42
N ARG A 130 6.44 16.56 -4.31
CA ARG A 130 6.87 17.98 -4.29
C ARG A 130 8.09 18.20 -5.18
N ALA A 131 9.09 17.32 -5.07
CA ALA A 131 10.29 17.40 -5.91
C ALA A 131 9.97 17.29 -7.40
N ARG A 132 9.05 16.36 -7.76
CA ARG A 132 8.58 16.20 -9.14
C ARG A 132 7.85 17.44 -9.64
N LYS A 133 6.92 17.98 -8.86
CA LYS A 133 6.19 19.21 -9.21
C LYS A 133 7.13 20.40 -9.38
N ALA A 134 8.12 20.56 -8.50
CA ALA A 134 9.13 21.62 -8.61
C ALA A 134 10.03 21.44 -9.84
N ALA A 135 10.37 20.23 -10.23
CA ALA A 135 11.11 19.97 -11.47
C ALA A 135 10.25 20.27 -12.71
N GLU A 136 8.99 19.86 -12.68
CA GLU A 136 8.03 20.14 -13.77
C GLU A 136 7.76 21.65 -13.95
N SER A 137 7.63 22.42 -12.87
CA SER A 137 7.45 23.88 -12.95
C SER A 137 8.68 24.56 -13.60
N LYS A 138 9.88 24.18 -13.21
CA LYS A 138 11.12 24.71 -13.82
C LYS A 138 11.20 24.41 -15.33
N VAL A 139 10.88 23.19 -15.73
CA VAL A 139 10.85 22.82 -17.15
C VAL A 139 9.77 23.59 -17.91
N ARG A 140 8.59 23.79 -17.31
CA ARG A 140 7.51 24.57 -17.88
C ARG A 140 7.88 26.04 -18.06
N GLU A 141 8.50 26.65 -17.04
CA GLU A 141 8.99 28.04 -17.11
C GLU A 141 10.05 28.21 -18.19
N ALA A 142 11.05 27.31 -18.22
CA ALA A 142 12.09 27.34 -19.26
C ALA A 142 11.52 27.20 -20.70
N ARG A 143 10.51 26.34 -20.88
CA ARG A 143 9.81 26.23 -22.16
C ARG A 143 9.02 27.50 -22.52
N ALA A 144 8.34 28.09 -21.53
CA ALA A 144 7.59 29.32 -21.76
C ALA A 144 8.52 30.49 -22.13
N GLU A 145 9.68 30.62 -21.47
CA GLU A 145 10.71 31.60 -21.84
C GLU A 145 11.27 31.38 -23.24
N ALA A 146 11.55 30.12 -23.60
CA ALA A 146 12.03 29.77 -24.93
C ALA A 146 11.02 30.10 -26.04
N ILE A 147 9.72 29.90 -25.77
CA ILE A 147 8.64 30.27 -26.69
C ILE A 147 8.55 31.79 -26.83
N ARG A 148 8.61 32.54 -25.71
CA ARG A 148 8.61 34.02 -25.74
C ARG A 148 9.79 34.55 -26.55
N LYS A 149 11.02 34.08 -26.28
CA LYS A 149 12.21 34.48 -27.02
C LYS A 149 12.10 34.20 -28.53
N LYS A 150 11.50 33.07 -28.93
CA LYS A 150 11.22 32.78 -30.35
C LYS A 150 10.18 33.71 -30.95
N ALA A 151 9.12 34.01 -30.21
CA ALA A 151 8.07 34.95 -30.69
C ALA A 151 8.63 36.37 -30.85
N ASP A 152 9.44 36.82 -29.89
CA ASP A 152 10.10 38.12 -29.94
C ASP A 152 11.11 38.20 -31.11
N ALA A 153 11.89 37.15 -31.36
CA ALA A 153 12.79 37.07 -32.51
C ALA A 153 12.05 37.09 -33.84
N SER A 154 10.92 36.35 -33.94
CA SER A 154 10.11 36.35 -35.20
C SER A 154 9.41 37.69 -35.44
N ASN A 155 8.98 38.39 -34.41
CA ASN A 155 8.44 39.74 -34.51
C ASN A 155 9.49 40.80 -34.87
N ALA A 156 10.71 40.65 -34.38
CA ALA A 156 11.83 41.52 -34.78
C ALA A 156 12.25 41.33 -36.24
N GLU A 157 12.13 40.11 -36.78
CA GLU A 157 12.46 39.81 -38.20
C GLU A 157 11.33 40.23 -39.15
N ALA A 158 10.08 40.35 -38.68
CA ALA A 158 8.93 40.79 -39.45
C ALA A 158 8.80 42.37 -39.51
N ALA A 159 9.53 43.11 -38.72
CA ALA A 159 9.43 44.58 -38.65
C ALA A 159 10.13 45.35 -39.81
N PRO A 160 11.14 44.86 -40.57
CA PRO A 160 11.69 45.65 -41.68
C PRO A 160 10.95 45.55 -43.04
N ALA A 161 9.92 44.68 -43.19
CA ALA A 161 9.28 44.46 -44.48
C ALA A 161 8.01 45.36 -44.73
N ALA A 162 7.59 46.17 -43.76
CA ALA A 162 6.41 47.03 -43.87
C ALA A 162 6.74 48.50 -44.21
N GLY A 163 8.00 48.86 -44.48
CA GLY A 163 8.44 50.25 -44.61
C GLY A 163 8.73 50.72 -46.05
N GLU A 164 8.54 49.89 -47.09
CA GLU A 164 8.94 50.25 -48.47
C GLU A 164 7.85 50.13 -49.53
N THR A 165 6.59 50.50 -49.24
CA THR A 165 5.57 50.64 -50.31
C THR A 165 4.61 51.75 -50.06
N GLU A 166 5.13 52.98 -49.83
CA GLU A 166 4.28 54.17 -49.89
C GLU A 166 5.04 55.40 -50.38
N ALA A 167 5.52 55.36 -51.64
CA ALA A 167 5.92 56.57 -52.36
C ALA A 167 5.95 56.27 -53.86
N ALA A 168 4.83 56.36 -54.56
CA ALA A 168 4.72 56.76 -55.98
C ALA A 168 3.29 56.57 -56.51
N ALA A 169 2.48 57.60 -56.44
CA ALA A 169 1.47 57.93 -57.45
C ALA A 169 0.92 59.36 -57.18
N GLU A 170 1.56 60.37 -57.71
CA GLU A 170 0.88 61.65 -57.95
C GLU A 170 0.09 61.53 -59.23
N PRO A 171 -1.08 62.27 -59.30
CA PRO A 171 -1.89 62.30 -60.50
C PRO A 171 -1.52 63.46 -61.42
N GLN A 172 -1.46 63.21 -62.75
CA GLN A 172 -1.51 64.28 -63.73
C GLN A 172 -2.77 64.16 -64.58
N ALA A 173 -3.47 65.29 -64.62
CA ALA A 173 -4.40 65.80 -65.62
C ALA A 173 -5.75 65.11 -65.85
#